data_bf9757e2155e9709081754d9cf322d82
#
_entry.id   bf9757e2155e9709081754d9cf322d82
#
_cell.length_a   1.000
_cell.length_b   1.000
_cell.length_c   1.000
_cell.angle_alpha   90.00
_cell.angle_beta   90.00
_cell.angle_gamma   90.00
#
_symmetry.space_group_name_H-M   'P 1'
#
loop_
_entity.id
_entity.type
_entity.pdbx_description
1 polymer ?
#
loop_
_entity_poly.entity_id
_entity_poly.type
_entity_poly.pdbx_seq_one_letter_code
_entity_poly.pdbx_strand_id
1 'polypeptide(L)'
;MVHVGKSYPIHDALGKATGRTVYAGDMELKGMLHMAVLFSKIPHGFVKKLDYSKAMELPGVVDVLYYGNTCQKEYNRYHSQYRQDLIHTERIFNQHVRFVGDRIAAVVATTEEIARKAVSLIEVEYEEYPFALDA
;
A
#
# COMPACT_ATOMS: atom_id res chain seq x y z
N MET A 1 -21.82 -33.16 26.77
CA MET A 1 -21.52 -32.13 25.72
C MET A 1 -22.23 -32.52 24.44
N VAL A 2 -23.16 -31.70 23.94
CA VAL A 2 -24.05 -32.07 22.80
C VAL A 2 -23.34 -32.02 21.44
N HIS A 3 -22.20 -31.32 21.35
CA HIS A 3 -21.54 -31.03 20.09
C HIS A 3 -20.18 -31.75 19.87
N VAL A 4 -19.64 -32.34 20.91
CA VAL A 4 -18.35 -33.07 20.80
C VAL A 4 -18.55 -34.39 20.05
N GLY A 5 -17.70 -34.68 19.07
CA GLY A 5 -17.76 -35.91 18.27
C GLY A 5 -18.77 -35.88 17.12
N LYS A 6 -19.40 -34.73 16.82
CA LYS A 6 -20.29 -34.55 15.67
C LYS A 6 -19.62 -33.67 14.62
N SER A 7 -19.82 -34.01 13.36
CA SER A 7 -19.39 -33.17 12.23
C SER A 7 -20.47 -32.14 11.93
N TYR A 8 -20.08 -30.87 11.88
CA TYR A 8 -20.96 -29.76 11.50
C TYR A 8 -20.38 -29.06 10.26
N PRO A 9 -21.23 -28.67 9.29
CA PRO A 9 -20.76 -27.84 8.19
C PRO A 9 -20.28 -26.49 8.72
N ILE A 10 -19.20 -25.98 8.14
CA ILE A 10 -18.70 -24.63 8.42
C ILE A 10 -19.81 -23.65 8.03
N HIS A 11 -20.14 -22.71 8.92
CA HIS A 11 -21.32 -21.84 8.77
C HIS A 11 -21.33 -21.04 7.46
N ASP A 12 -20.16 -20.59 7.00
CA ASP A 12 -19.98 -19.76 5.82
C ASP A 12 -19.42 -20.53 4.59
N ALA A 13 -19.29 -21.87 4.70
CA ALA A 13 -18.69 -22.70 3.67
C ALA A 13 -19.43 -22.64 2.32
N LEU A 14 -20.76 -22.64 2.35
CA LEU A 14 -21.59 -22.60 1.14
C LEU A 14 -21.44 -21.24 0.43
N GLY A 15 -21.44 -20.14 1.18
CA GLY A 15 -21.23 -18.80 0.64
C GLY A 15 -19.87 -18.66 -0.04
N LYS A 16 -18.81 -19.17 0.61
CA LYS A 16 -17.45 -19.18 0.06
C LYS A 16 -17.34 -20.07 -1.18
N ALA A 17 -17.85 -21.29 -1.11
CA ALA A 17 -17.78 -22.24 -2.23
C ALA A 17 -18.57 -21.79 -3.48
N THR A 18 -19.62 -21.00 -3.30
CA THR A 18 -20.46 -20.48 -4.39
C THR A 18 -20.09 -19.06 -4.83
N GLY A 19 -19.05 -18.44 -4.25
CA GLY A 19 -18.64 -17.06 -4.55
C GLY A 19 -19.63 -15.99 -4.11
N ARG A 20 -20.54 -16.30 -3.17
CA ARG A 20 -21.54 -15.33 -2.65
C ARG A 20 -21.02 -14.53 -1.46
N THR A 21 -19.93 -14.96 -0.85
CA THR A 21 -19.32 -14.22 0.27
C THR A 21 -18.63 -13.00 -0.29
N VAL A 22 -19.02 -11.82 0.22
CA VAL A 22 -18.41 -10.53 -0.13
C VAL A 22 -17.33 -10.22 0.89
N TYR A 23 -16.12 -10.01 0.43
CA TYR A 23 -14.98 -9.57 1.24
C TYR A 23 -14.78 -8.06 1.12
N ALA A 24 -13.92 -7.49 1.96
CA ALA A 24 -13.64 -6.05 1.94
C ALA A 24 -13.13 -5.55 0.58
N GLY A 25 -12.37 -6.40 -0.15
CA GLY A 25 -11.87 -6.10 -1.49
C GLY A 25 -12.92 -6.12 -2.61
N ASP A 26 -14.08 -6.74 -2.34
CA ASP A 26 -15.18 -6.87 -3.31
C ASP A 26 -16.23 -5.75 -3.13
N MET A 27 -16.00 -4.85 -2.15
CA MET A 27 -16.97 -3.79 -1.84
C MET A 27 -16.85 -2.65 -2.84
N GLU A 28 -17.95 -2.33 -3.50
CA GLU A 28 -18.08 -1.18 -4.38
C GLU A 28 -19.10 -0.19 -3.81
N LEU A 29 -18.68 1.04 -3.58
CA LEU A 29 -19.53 2.12 -3.09
C LEU A 29 -19.66 3.20 -4.15
N LYS A 30 -20.84 3.82 -4.23
CA LYS A 30 -21.07 4.93 -5.15
C LYS A 30 -20.11 6.09 -4.85
N GLY A 31 -19.31 6.48 -5.84
CA GLY A 31 -18.32 7.56 -5.69
C GLY A 31 -17.02 7.13 -5.00
N MET A 32 -16.80 5.83 -4.80
CA MET A 32 -15.53 5.30 -4.30
C MET A 32 -14.39 5.68 -5.25
N LEU A 33 -13.26 6.04 -4.65
CA LEU A 33 -12.01 6.26 -5.37
C LEU A 33 -11.10 5.05 -5.22
N HIS A 34 -10.24 4.86 -6.20
CA HIS A 34 -9.26 3.77 -6.24
C HIS A 34 -7.86 4.32 -6.06
N MET A 35 -7.01 3.57 -5.38
CA MET A 35 -5.64 3.98 -5.11
C MET A 35 -4.66 2.93 -5.63
N ALA A 36 -3.64 3.38 -6.35
CA ALA A 36 -2.48 2.57 -6.72
C ALA A 36 -1.22 3.13 -6.08
N VAL A 37 -0.36 2.26 -5.54
CA VAL A 37 0.84 2.64 -4.81
C VAL A 37 2.08 2.54 -5.71
N LEU A 38 2.93 3.56 -5.67
CA LEU A 38 4.26 3.55 -6.26
C LEU A 38 5.25 2.99 -5.26
N PHE A 39 5.91 1.92 -5.64
CA PHE A 39 6.94 1.25 -4.85
C PHE A 39 8.35 1.58 -5.33
N SER A 40 9.30 1.58 -4.41
CA SER A 40 10.72 1.74 -4.73
C SER A 40 11.24 0.59 -5.59
N LYS A 41 12.09 0.94 -6.55
CA LYS A 41 12.84 -0.01 -7.38
C LYS A 41 14.27 -0.24 -6.88
N ILE A 42 14.73 0.60 -5.94
CA ILE A 42 16.08 0.51 -5.36
C ILE A 42 16.02 -0.11 -3.96
N PRO A 43 17.07 -0.80 -3.53
CA PRO A 43 17.13 -1.43 -2.20
C PRO A 43 17.44 -0.45 -1.08
N HIS A 44 18.22 0.60 -1.32
CA HIS A 44 18.58 1.59 -0.31
C HIS A 44 18.91 2.93 -0.96
N GLY A 45 18.37 4.01 -0.41
CA GLY A 45 18.64 5.34 -0.92
C GLY A 45 17.64 6.39 -0.46
N PHE A 46 17.66 7.52 -1.12
CA PHE A 46 16.81 8.65 -0.82
C PHE A 46 16.13 9.16 -2.08
N VAL A 47 14.83 9.49 -1.99
CA VAL A 47 14.08 10.11 -3.09
C VAL A 47 14.45 11.59 -3.15
N LYS A 48 15.27 11.97 -4.13
CA LYS A 48 15.66 13.38 -4.37
C LYS A 48 14.54 14.19 -4.96
N LYS A 49 13.90 13.62 -5.98
CA LYS A 49 12.82 14.29 -6.72
C LYS A 49 11.74 13.28 -7.07
N LEU A 50 10.51 13.71 -6.94
CA LEU A 50 9.32 13.01 -7.38
C LEU A 50 8.56 13.95 -8.31
N ASP A 51 8.49 13.59 -9.60
CA ASP A 51 7.74 14.34 -10.59
C ASP A 51 6.48 13.56 -10.97
N TYR A 52 5.34 14.09 -10.57
CA TYR A 52 4.02 13.51 -10.82
C TYR A 52 3.16 14.36 -11.76
N SER A 53 3.73 15.36 -12.43
CA SER A 53 3.00 16.30 -13.29
C SER A 53 2.21 15.57 -14.37
N LYS A 54 2.84 14.62 -15.07
CA LYS A 54 2.20 13.80 -16.11
C LYS A 54 1.06 12.93 -15.55
N ALA A 55 1.19 12.46 -14.31
CA ALA A 55 0.15 11.66 -13.67
C ALA A 55 -1.08 12.53 -13.36
N MET A 56 -0.88 13.77 -12.90
CA MET A 56 -1.97 14.72 -12.60
C MET A 56 -2.72 15.19 -13.85
N GLU A 57 -2.06 15.21 -15.01
CA GLU A 57 -2.71 15.57 -16.29
C GLU A 57 -3.64 14.47 -16.82
N LEU A 58 -3.55 13.24 -16.31
CA LEU A 58 -4.39 12.14 -16.77
C LEU A 58 -5.84 12.32 -16.29
N PRO A 59 -6.83 12.37 -17.21
CA PRO A 59 -8.23 12.50 -16.83
C PRO A 59 -8.68 11.38 -15.88
N GLY A 60 -9.34 11.78 -14.78
CA GLY A 60 -9.82 10.85 -13.76
C GLY A 60 -8.86 10.66 -12.58
N VAL A 61 -7.65 11.21 -12.63
CA VAL A 61 -6.78 11.34 -11.46
C VAL A 61 -7.33 12.44 -10.56
N VAL A 62 -7.42 12.15 -9.26
CA VAL A 62 -7.95 13.07 -8.25
C VAL A 62 -6.83 13.70 -7.45
N ASP A 63 -5.82 12.90 -7.02
CA ASP A 63 -4.71 13.39 -6.22
C ASP A 63 -3.51 12.43 -6.28
N VAL A 64 -2.33 12.95 -5.93
CA VAL A 64 -1.11 12.18 -5.72
C VAL A 64 -0.62 12.40 -4.30
N LEU A 65 -0.58 11.32 -3.53
CA LEU A 65 -0.14 11.30 -2.14
C LEU A 65 1.33 10.85 -2.07
N TYR A 66 2.14 11.57 -1.32
CA TYR A 66 3.56 11.25 -1.14
C TYR A 66 4.09 11.83 0.19
N TYR A 67 5.36 11.61 0.49
CA TYR A 67 5.96 12.08 1.75
C TYR A 67 5.82 13.60 2.00
N GLY A 68 5.68 14.43 0.96
CA GLY A 68 5.57 15.89 1.10
C GLY A 68 4.18 16.39 1.49
N ASN A 69 3.11 15.61 1.25
CA ASN A 69 1.73 16.02 1.54
C ASN A 69 0.95 15.07 2.46
N THR A 70 1.61 14.07 3.03
CA THR A 70 1.00 13.14 3.98
C THR A 70 1.55 13.27 5.39
N CYS A 71 0.90 12.63 6.37
CA CYS A 71 1.33 12.64 7.76
C CYS A 71 2.75 12.07 7.90
N GLN A 72 3.63 12.84 8.57
CA GLN A 72 5.03 12.49 8.78
C GLN A 72 5.27 11.74 10.10
N LYS A 73 4.21 11.38 10.84
CA LYS A 73 4.33 10.60 12.07
C LYS A 73 4.89 9.20 11.76
N GLU A 74 5.95 8.86 12.45
CA GLU A 74 6.55 7.53 12.36
C GLU A 74 5.76 6.51 13.19
N TYR A 75 5.69 5.29 12.70
CA TYR A 75 5.05 4.17 13.37
C TYR A 75 5.85 2.90 13.17
N ASN A 76 5.48 1.86 13.89
CA ASN A 76 5.97 0.52 13.70
C ASN A 76 4.78 -0.40 13.42
N ARG A 77 4.87 -1.21 12.36
CA ARG A 77 3.83 -2.19 12.01
C ARG A 77 3.77 -3.36 12.97
N TYR A 78 4.87 -3.64 13.65
CA TYR A 78 4.92 -4.73 14.61
C TYR A 78 4.39 -4.25 15.96
N HIS A 79 3.15 -4.61 16.27
CA HIS A 79 2.55 -4.40 17.58
C HIS A 79 2.79 -5.63 18.45
N SER A 80 3.71 -5.51 19.41
CA SER A 80 3.88 -6.49 20.47
C SER A 80 3.51 -5.86 21.81
N GLN A 81 2.58 -6.48 22.51
CA GLN A 81 2.23 -6.09 23.90
C GLN A 81 3.39 -6.30 24.88
N TYR A 82 4.41 -7.07 24.49
CA TYR A 82 5.57 -7.41 25.31
C TYR A 82 6.79 -6.53 25.03
N ARG A 83 6.77 -5.70 23.97
CA ARG A 83 7.89 -4.85 23.58
C ARG A 83 7.39 -3.45 23.30
N GLN A 84 7.62 -2.56 24.27
CA GLN A 84 7.28 -1.13 24.15
C GLN A 84 8.45 -0.30 23.59
N ASP A 85 9.62 -0.90 23.47
CA ASP A 85 10.88 -0.30 23.01
C ASP A 85 11.12 -0.37 21.50
N LEU A 86 10.07 -0.69 20.72
CA LEU A 86 10.16 -0.81 19.27
C LEU A 86 10.40 0.56 18.63
N ILE A 87 11.46 0.62 17.85
CA ILE A 87 11.81 1.83 17.09
C ILE A 87 10.75 2.06 16.01
N HIS A 88 10.21 3.27 15.98
CA HIS A 88 9.30 3.72 14.93
C HIS A 88 10.14 4.24 13.76
N THR A 89 10.07 3.60 12.61
CA THR A 89 10.90 3.91 11.44
C THR A 89 10.11 4.03 10.15
N GLU A 90 8.82 3.70 10.19
CA GLU A 90 7.98 3.72 9.00
C GLU A 90 7.07 4.94 8.99
N ARG A 91 6.87 5.48 7.81
CA ARG A 91 5.85 6.50 7.50
C ARG A 91 4.86 5.94 6.49
N ILE A 92 3.77 6.65 6.24
CA ILE A 92 2.80 6.27 5.21
C ILE A 92 3.52 6.16 3.86
N PHE A 93 4.28 7.20 3.50
CA PHE A 93 5.20 7.20 2.36
C PHE A 93 6.58 7.63 2.83
N ASN A 94 7.60 6.86 2.45
CA ASN A 94 8.97 7.08 2.85
C ASN A 94 9.73 7.86 1.77
N GLN A 95 10.50 8.86 2.19
CA GLN A 95 11.50 9.49 1.35
C GLN A 95 12.84 8.74 1.43
N HIS A 96 13.18 8.21 2.62
CA HIS A 96 14.31 7.31 2.81
C HIS A 96 13.85 5.87 2.52
N VAL A 97 14.33 5.33 1.42
CA VAL A 97 14.06 3.96 0.96
C VAL A 97 15.01 2.98 1.65
N ARG A 98 14.48 1.91 2.19
CA ARG A 98 15.22 0.88 2.94
C ARG A 98 15.17 -0.50 2.34
N PHE A 99 14.28 -0.75 1.38
CA PHE A 99 14.16 -2.02 0.67
C PHE A 99 13.43 -1.81 -0.67
N VAL A 100 13.64 -2.75 -1.59
CA VAL A 100 12.86 -2.80 -2.83
C VAL A 100 11.39 -3.07 -2.48
N GLY A 101 10.49 -2.23 -2.99
CA GLY A 101 9.07 -2.31 -2.64
C GLY A 101 8.66 -1.40 -1.48
N ASP A 102 9.55 -0.53 -0.99
CA ASP A 102 9.16 0.51 -0.03
C ASP A 102 8.19 1.51 -0.68
N ARG A 103 7.22 2.00 0.08
CA ARG A 103 6.16 2.89 -0.43
C ARG A 103 6.66 4.31 -0.55
N ILE A 104 6.61 4.87 -1.75
CA ILE A 104 7.09 6.22 -2.06
C ILE A 104 5.94 7.19 -2.21
N ALA A 105 4.93 6.80 -2.98
CA ALA A 105 3.77 7.63 -3.32
C ALA A 105 2.55 6.75 -3.64
N ALA A 106 1.39 7.36 -3.79
CA ALA A 106 0.21 6.71 -4.34
C ALA A 106 -0.60 7.70 -5.20
N VAL A 107 -1.25 7.18 -6.22
CA VAL A 107 -2.20 7.94 -7.02
C VAL A 107 -3.61 7.53 -6.64
N VAL A 108 -4.48 8.52 -6.44
CA VAL A 108 -5.92 8.36 -6.21
C VAL A 108 -6.65 8.75 -7.48
N ALA A 109 -7.53 7.88 -7.98
CA ALA A 109 -8.26 8.09 -9.22
C ALA A 109 -9.69 7.55 -9.17
N THR A 110 -10.49 7.88 -10.16
CA THR A 110 -11.88 7.43 -10.27
C THR A 110 -12.04 5.96 -10.62
N THR A 111 -10.99 5.33 -11.18
CA THR A 111 -10.94 3.88 -11.45
C THR A 111 -9.57 3.32 -11.12
N GLU A 112 -9.51 2.02 -10.85
CA GLU A 112 -8.25 1.33 -10.58
C GLU A 112 -7.30 1.37 -11.78
N GLU A 113 -7.84 1.22 -13.00
CA GLU A 113 -7.05 1.27 -14.23
C GLU A 113 -6.35 2.62 -14.41
N ILE A 114 -7.09 3.72 -14.19
CA ILE A 114 -6.52 5.08 -14.25
C ILE A 114 -5.45 5.25 -13.18
N ALA A 115 -5.69 4.80 -11.94
CA ALA A 115 -4.72 4.89 -10.86
C ALA A 115 -3.41 4.15 -11.20
N ARG A 116 -3.51 2.92 -11.70
CA ARG A 116 -2.34 2.11 -12.12
C ARG A 116 -1.58 2.75 -13.28
N LYS A 117 -2.29 3.26 -14.28
CA LYS A 117 -1.68 3.97 -15.41
C LYS A 117 -0.97 5.24 -14.95
N ALA A 118 -1.60 6.03 -14.08
CA ALA A 118 -1.01 7.25 -13.55
C ALA A 118 0.25 7.00 -12.72
N VAL A 119 0.28 5.94 -11.90
CA VAL A 119 1.50 5.52 -11.16
C VAL A 119 2.68 5.29 -12.10
N SER A 120 2.45 4.70 -13.29
CA SER A 120 3.52 4.44 -14.25
C SER A 120 4.09 5.71 -14.92
N LEU A 121 3.40 6.84 -14.81
CA LEU A 121 3.83 8.14 -15.32
C LEU A 121 4.64 8.97 -14.32
N ILE A 122 4.74 8.52 -13.06
CA ILE A 122 5.52 9.21 -12.03
C ILE A 122 7.00 8.92 -12.26
N GLU A 123 7.79 9.96 -12.35
CA GLU A 123 9.25 9.89 -12.48
C GLU A 123 9.89 10.12 -11.11
N VAL A 124 10.83 9.24 -10.73
CA VAL A 124 11.52 9.31 -9.44
C VAL A 124 13.03 9.37 -9.68
N GLU A 125 13.67 10.39 -9.13
CA GLU A 125 15.12 10.51 -9.06
C GLU A 125 15.59 10.08 -7.68
N TYR A 126 16.51 9.10 -7.64
CA TYR A 126 17.06 8.57 -6.42
C TYR A 126 18.50 8.99 -6.20
N GLU A 127 18.89 9.13 -4.96
CA GLU A 127 20.27 9.03 -4.50
C GLU A 127 20.46 7.64 -3.89
N GLU A 128 21.16 6.77 -4.60
CA GLU A 128 21.39 5.41 -4.15
C GLU A 128 22.51 5.35 -3.11
N TYR A 129 22.32 4.55 -2.07
CA TYR A 129 23.29 4.31 -1.02
C TYR A 129 23.82 2.88 -1.10
N PRO A 130 25.01 2.62 -0.53
CA PRO A 130 25.52 1.25 -0.42
C PRO A 130 24.51 0.33 0.26
N PHE A 131 24.39 -0.87 -0.26
CA PHE A 131 23.50 -1.89 0.29
C PHE A 131 24.17 -3.28 0.22
N ALA A 132 23.72 -4.21 1.06
CA ALA A 132 24.04 -5.63 0.98
C ALA A 132 22.77 -6.42 0.73
N LEU A 133 22.79 -7.32 -0.25
CA LEU A 133 21.69 -8.25 -0.54
C LEU A 133 21.97 -9.65 0.00
N ASP A 134 23.22 -9.93 0.27
CA ASP A 134 23.70 -11.22 0.77
C ASP A 134 24.26 -11.06 2.19
N ALA A 135 24.10 -12.10 3.01
CA ALA A 135 24.63 -12.19 4.38
C ALA A 135 26.01 -12.83 4.40
#